data_1e6db3b48c25df37e03dae51ed93135d
#
_entry.id   1e6db3b48c25df37e03dae51ed93135d
#
_cell.length_a   1.000
_cell.length_b   1.000
_cell.length_c   1.000
_cell.angle_alpha   90.00
_cell.angle_beta   90.00
_cell.angle_gamma   90.00
#
_symmetry.space_group_name_H-M   'P 1'
#
loop_
_entity.id
_entity.type
_entity.pdbx_description
1 polymer ?
#
loop_
_entity_poly.entity_id
_entity_poly.type
_entity_poly.pdbx_seq_one_letter_code
_entity_poly.pdbx_strand_id
1 'polypeptide(L)'
;FDVENGNPNGDPDAGNMPRVDPESGLGLVTDVCLKRKIRNYVETVKEDEDGYKIYIKKDVPLNRGDREACVSVGVNETEDKKVTEKLKKLKRNDPDADVKLRNYMCDHFFDIRTFGAVMTTFVKASLNCGQVRGPVQIGFARSIDPIISQEVTITRVAITTEKDAEDKNTEIGRKSIVPYALYRAEGFISAN
;
A
#
# COMPACT_ATOMS: atom_id res chain seq x y z
N PHE A 1 -8.52 17.59 2.27
CA PHE A 1 -9.23 16.80 3.30
C PHE A 1 -8.91 17.34 4.68
N ASP A 2 -9.83 17.14 5.59
CA ASP A 2 -9.64 17.45 7.00
C ASP A 2 -9.46 16.19 7.86
N VAL A 3 -8.97 16.40 9.04
CA VAL A 3 -8.81 15.38 10.08
C VAL A 3 -9.39 15.96 11.36
N GLU A 4 -10.34 15.25 11.95
CA GLU A 4 -10.94 15.60 13.23
C GLU A 4 -10.78 14.42 14.20
N ASN A 5 -10.18 14.66 15.35
CA ASN A 5 -9.95 13.67 16.42
C ASN A 5 -9.34 12.37 15.90
N GLY A 6 -8.39 12.46 14.97
CA GLY A 6 -7.82 11.33 14.26
C GLY A 6 -6.31 11.35 14.14
N ASN A 7 -5.73 10.21 13.75
CA ASN A 7 -4.34 10.11 13.35
C ASN A 7 -4.28 9.78 11.85
N PRO A 8 -4.00 10.76 10.99
CA PRO A 8 -4.05 10.56 9.54
C PRO A 8 -2.92 9.67 9.04
N ASN A 9 -1.74 9.76 9.67
CA ASN A 9 -0.57 8.97 9.34
C ASN A 9 0.40 8.90 10.54
N GLY A 10 0.28 7.84 11.31
CA GLY A 10 1.18 7.61 12.44
C GLY A 10 2.62 7.35 12.02
N ASP A 11 3.55 7.76 12.89
CA ASP A 11 4.97 7.51 12.73
C ASP A 11 5.41 6.30 13.55
N PRO A 12 5.85 5.19 12.93
CA PRO A 12 6.28 4.00 13.65
C PRO A 12 7.51 4.27 14.53
N ASP A 13 8.36 5.22 14.14
CA ASP A 13 9.58 5.56 14.89
C ASP A 13 9.29 6.48 16.08
N ALA A 14 8.12 7.10 16.11
CA ALA A 14 7.67 7.99 17.17
C ALA A 14 6.43 7.45 17.92
N GLY A 15 6.38 6.15 18.20
CA GLY A 15 5.27 5.55 18.96
C GLY A 15 3.90 5.73 18.31
N ASN A 16 3.86 5.77 17.00
CA ASN A 16 2.64 5.99 16.20
C ASN A 16 1.97 7.35 16.42
N MET A 17 2.73 8.37 16.84
CA MET A 17 2.25 9.74 16.86
C MET A 17 1.98 10.26 15.44
N PRO A 18 1.07 11.22 15.24
CA PRO A 18 0.90 11.90 13.96
C PRO A 18 2.23 12.46 13.47
N ARG A 19 2.56 12.26 12.20
CA ARG A 19 3.81 12.79 11.62
C ARG A 19 3.77 14.30 11.55
N VAL A 20 4.85 14.93 11.98
CA VAL A 20 5.03 16.38 12.00
C VAL A 20 6.39 16.72 11.41
N ASP A 21 6.44 17.75 10.59
CA ASP A 21 7.69 18.36 10.15
C ASP A 21 8.30 19.16 11.33
N PRO A 22 9.49 18.79 11.82
CA PRO A 22 10.05 19.39 13.02
C PRO A 22 10.42 20.87 12.86
N GLU A 23 10.64 21.35 11.64
CA GLU A 23 10.97 22.75 11.38
C GLU A 23 9.75 23.65 11.34
N SER A 24 8.70 23.22 10.63
CA SER A 24 7.50 24.04 10.41
C SER A 24 6.36 23.74 11.37
N GLY A 25 6.39 22.60 12.07
CA GLY A 25 5.29 22.11 12.87
C GLY A 25 4.09 21.61 12.05
N LEU A 26 4.19 21.59 10.72
CA LEU A 26 3.12 21.13 9.85
C LEU A 26 2.95 19.61 9.92
N GLY A 27 1.71 19.16 10.01
CA GLY A 27 1.38 17.75 9.92
C GLY A 27 1.69 17.17 8.54
N LEU A 28 2.17 15.94 8.50
CA LEU A 28 2.56 15.25 7.28
C LEU A 28 1.71 13.98 7.07
N VAL A 29 1.26 13.78 5.83
CA VAL A 29 0.70 12.49 5.39
C VAL A 29 1.44 12.06 4.14
N THR A 30 2.09 10.89 4.20
CA THR A 30 2.90 10.38 3.10
C THR A 30 2.04 9.98 1.90
N ASP A 31 2.63 10.04 0.70
CA ASP A 31 1.98 9.55 -0.52
C ASP A 31 1.60 8.07 -0.43
N VAL A 32 2.44 7.27 0.23
CA VAL A 32 2.17 5.84 0.47
C VAL A 32 0.89 5.65 1.31
N CYS A 33 0.70 6.49 2.33
CA CYS A 33 -0.51 6.46 3.15
C CYS A 33 -1.75 6.83 2.34
N LEU A 34 -1.67 7.88 1.51
CA LEU A 34 -2.77 8.30 0.64
C LEU A 34 -3.10 7.21 -0.39
N LYS A 35 -2.09 6.68 -1.07
CA LYS A 35 -2.26 5.56 -2.02
C LYS A 35 -2.86 4.33 -1.36
N ARG A 36 -2.49 4.03 -0.10
CA ARG A 36 -3.09 2.93 0.66
C ARG A 36 -4.59 3.16 0.88
N LYS A 37 -5.01 4.37 1.24
CA LYS A 37 -6.43 4.69 1.44
C LYS A 37 -7.24 4.54 0.15
N ILE A 38 -6.66 4.95 -0.99
CA ILE A 38 -7.28 4.75 -2.31
C ILE A 38 -7.41 3.26 -2.63
N ARG A 39 -6.35 2.46 -2.42
CA ARG A 39 -6.41 1.00 -2.61
C ARG A 39 -7.49 0.35 -1.76
N ASN A 40 -7.55 0.69 -0.47
CA ASN A 40 -8.56 0.15 0.44
C ASN A 40 -9.98 0.51 -0.01
N TYR A 41 -10.19 1.73 -0.49
CA TYR A 41 -11.48 2.15 -1.04
C TYR A 41 -11.88 1.33 -2.26
N VAL A 42 -10.97 1.18 -3.23
CA VAL A 42 -11.22 0.37 -4.43
C VAL A 42 -11.49 -1.08 -4.06
N GLU A 43 -10.71 -1.67 -3.17
CA GLU A 43 -10.92 -3.03 -2.67
C GLU A 43 -12.29 -3.22 -2.02
N THR A 44 -12.74 -2.24 -1.22
CA THR A 44 -14.06 -2.29 -0.57
C THR A 44 -15.21 -2.15 -1.56
N VAL A 45 -15.07 -1.29 -2.57
CA VAL A 45 -16.16 -0.99 -3.51
C VAL A 45 -16.24 -2.01 -4.65
N LYS A 46 -15.09 -2.56 -5.04
CA LYS A 46 -14.97 -3.44 -6.22
C LYS A 46 -14.78 -4.92 -5.89
N GLU A 47 -14.46 -5.27 -4.66
CA GLU A 47 -14.40 -6.66 -4.17
C GLU A 47 -13.66 -7.64 -5.11
N ASP A 48 -12.47 -7.25 -5.58
CA ASP A 48 -11.68 -8.03 -6.55
C ASP A 48 -12.34 -8.24 -7.93
N GLU A 49 -13.28 -7.36 -8.32
CA GLU A 49 -13.80 -7.30 -9.69
C GLU A 49 -12.64 -7.27 -10.71
N ASP A 50 -12.78 -7.94 -11.83
CA ASP A 50 -11.73 -7.98 -12.86
C ASP A 50 -11.33 -6.56 -13.31
N GLY A 51 -10.02 -6.32 -13.40
CA GLY A 51 -9.44 -4.99 -13.64
C GLY A 51 -9.35 -4.10 -12.40
N TYR A 52 -9.88 -4.50 -11.24
CA TYR A 52 -9.84 -3.72 -10.00
C TYR A 52 -9.16 -4.43 -8.84
N LYS A 53 -8.52 -5.57 -9.10
CA LYS A 53 -7.68 -6.24 -8.10
C LYS A 53 -6.59 -5.29 -7.58
N ILE A 54 -6.21 -5.47 -6.33
CA ILE A 54 -5.11 -4.72 -5.71
C ILE A 54 -3.88 -5.62 -5.58
N TYR A 55 -2.77 -5.18 -6.16
CA TYR A 55 -1.49 -5.90 -6.11
C TYR A 55 -0.80 -5.73 -4.75
N ILE A 56 -0.76 -4.50 -4.21
CA ILE A 56 -0.12 -4.20 -2.92
C ILE A 56 -1.17 -4.27 -1.82
N LYS A 57 -1.40 -5.49 -1.30
CA LYS A 57 -2.31 -5.76 -0.17
C LYS A 57 -1.54 -6.01 1.12
N LYS A 58 -2.19 -5.71 2.24
CA LYS A 58 -1.66 -6.06 3.57
C LYS A 58 -1.62 -7.59 3.72
N ASP A 59 -0.51 -8.10 4.30
CA ASP A 59 -0.31 -9.52 4.62
C ASP A 59 -0.40 -10.47 3.41
N VAL A 60 -0.32 -9.95 2.18
CA VAL A 60 -0.28 -10.73 0.94
C VAL A 60 1.08 -10.57 0.27
N PRO A 61 1.82 -11.66 0.02
CA PRO A 61 3.07 -11.60 -0.71
C PRO A 61 2.87 -11.14 -2.17
N LEU A 62 3.70 -10.20 -2.64
CA LEU A 62 3.60 -9.65 -4.00
C LEU A 62 3.72 -10.71 -5.10
N ASN A 63 4.54 -11.76 -4.88
CA ASN A 63 4.72 -12.83 -5.85
C ASN A 63 3.44 -13.63 -6.13
N ARG A 64 2.38 -13.48 -5.33
CA ARG A 64 1.08 -14.10 -5.59
C ARG A 64 0.43 -13.51 -6.85
N GLY A 65 0.41 -12.18 -6.97
CA GLY A 65 -0.08 -11.50 -8.18
C GLY A 65 0.82 -11.78 -9.40
N ASP A 66 2.15 -11.77 -9.19
CA ASP A 66 3.10 -12.12 -10.26
C ASP A 66 2.85 -13.54 -10.82
N ARG A 67 2.49 -14.50 -9.96
CA ARG A 67 2.16 -15.87 -10.39
C ARG A 67 0.90 -15.95 -11.24
N GLU A 68 -0.11 -15.14 -10.96
CA GLU A 68 -1.31 -15.08 -11.80
C GLU A 68 -0.94 -14.71 -13.25
N ALA A 69 -0.09 -13.69 -13.41
CA ALA A 69 0.42 -13.32 -14.73
C ALA A 69 1.31 -14.40 -15.36
N CYS A 70 2.15 -15.11 -14.56
CA CYS A 70 2.95 -16.22 -15.06
C CYS A 70 2.08 -17.34 -15.65
N VAL A 71 0.97 -17.65 -14.99
CA VAL A 71 0.00 -18.67 -15.47
C VAL A 71 -0.57 -18.27 -16.82
N SER A 72 -0.88 -17.00 -17.06
CA SER A 72 -1.43 -16.51 -18.33
C SER A 72 -0.50 -16.72 -19.54
N VAL A 73 0.81 -16.82 -19.28
CA VAL A 73 1.83 -17.12 -20.31
C VAL A 73 2.35 -18.54 -20.25
N GLY A 74 1.63 -19.47 -19.57
CA GLY A 74 1.94 -20.89 -19.52
C GLY A 74 3.03 -21.29 -18.53
N VAL A 75 3.39 -20.43 -17.58
CA VAL A 75 4.36 -20.72 -16.51
C VAL A 75 3.62 -21.06 -15.21
N ASN A 76 3.40 -22.36 -14.94
CA ASN A 76 2.58 -22.86 -13.82
C ASN A 76 3.40 -23.35 -12.63
N GLU A 77 4.66 -22.94 -12.50
CA GLU A 77 5.52 -23.37 -11.41
C GLU A 77 5.17 -22.68 -10.08
N THR A 78 5.33 -23.40 -8.98
CA THR A 78 5.09 -22.89 -7.62
C THR A 78 6.35 -22.41 -6.93
N GLU A 79 7.52 -22.94 -7.30
CA GLU A 79 8.81 -22.56 -6.73
C GLU A 79 9.39 -21.33 -7.44
N ASP A 80 9.75 -20.30 -6.70
CA ASP A 80 10.25 -19.04 -7.25
C ASP A 80 11.50 -19.21 -8.17
N LYS A 81 12.38 -20.14 -7.85
CA LYS A 81 13.56 -20.43 -8.69
C LYS A 81 13.14 -20.99 -10.06
N LYS A 82 12.23 -21.95 -10.07
CA LYS A 82 11.72 -22.57 -11.31
C LYS A 82 10.92 -21.59 -12.15
N VAL A 83 10.11 -20.72 -11.49
CA VAL A 83 9.41 -19.62 -12.16
C VAL A 83 10.41 -18.71 -12.86
N THR A 84 11.44 -18.26 -12.16
CA THR A 84 12.48 -17.38 -12.72
C THR A 84 13.20 -18.00 -13.92
N GLU A 85 13.55 -19.29 -13.84
CA GLU A 85 14.21 -20.02 -14.93
C GLU A 85 13.32 -20.16 -16.16
N LYS A 86 12.02 -20.50 -15.93
CA LYS A 86 11.05 -20.60 -17.04
C LYS A 86 10.78 -19.27 -17.69
N LEU A 87 10.67 -18.19 -16.93
CA LEU A 87 10.52 -16.83 -17.46
C LEU A 87 11.73 -16.42 -18.30
N LYS A 88 12.96 -16.75 -17.88
CA LYS A 88 14.17 -16.50 -18.68
C LYS A 88 14.16 -17.28 -20.00
N LYS A 89 13.64 -18.51 -19.99
CA LYS A 89 13.48 -19.30 -21.22
C LYS A 89 12.38 -18.72 -22.11
N LEU A 90 11.25 -18.33 -21.51
CA LEU A 90 10.13 -17.69 -22.21
C LEU A 90 10.60 -16.44 -22.95
N LYS A 91 11.34 -15.56 -22.28
CA LYS A 91 11.90 -14.33 -22.89
C LYS A 91 12.76 -14.62 -24.15
N ARG A 92 13.49 -15.75 -24.19
CA ARG A 92 14.29 -16.12 -25.35
C ARG A 92 13.44 -16.61 -26.52
N ASN A 93 12.32 -17.25 -26.21
CA ASN A 93 11.47 -17.92 -27.20
C ASN A 93 10.30 -17.05 -27.68
N ASP A 94 9.87 -16.08 -26.86
CA ASP A 94 8.77 -15.17 -27.16
C ASP A 94 9.23 -13.71 -26.92
N PRO A 95 9.53 -12.97 -27.98
CA PRO A 95 9.93 -11.56 -27.88
C PRO A 95 8.88 -10.67 -27.21
N ASP A 96 7.60 -11.05 -27.28
CA ASP A 96 6.48 -10.29 -26.74
C ASP A 96 6.11 -10.66 -25.29
N ALA A 97 6.84 -11.59 -24.68
CA ALA A 97 6.57 -12.05 -23.32
C ALA A 97 6.53 -10.89 -22.31
N ASP A 98 7.44 -9.91 -22.45
CA ASP A 98 7.47 -8.71 -21.61
C ASP A 98 6.17 -7.89 -21.72
N VAL A 99 5.69 -7.71 -22.94
CA VAL A 99 4.47 -6.93 -23.22
C VAL A 99 3.23 -7.66 -22.69
N LYS A 100 3.14 -8.96 -22.92
CA LYS A 100 2.02 -9.80 -22.45
C LYS A 100 1.90 -9.78 -20.94
N LEU A 101 3.01 -9.97 -20.23
CA LEU A 101 3.04 -9.95 -18.76
C LEU A 101 2.68 -8.57 -18.20
N ARG A 102 3.25 -7.49 -18.77
CA ARG A 102 2.93 -6.13 -18.36
C ARG A 102 1.45 -5.80 -18.58
N ASN A 103 0.92 -6.14 -19.74
CA ASN A 103 -0.47 -5.89 -20.06
C ASN A 103 -1.39 -6.65 -19.09
N TYR A 104 -1.13 -7.94 -18.85
CA TYR A 104 -1.87 -8.70 -17.86
C TYR A 104 -1.90 -7.99 -16.51
N MET A 105 -0.73 -7.57 -16.00
CA MET A 105 -0.66 -6.89 -14.70
C MET A 105 -1.41 -5.55 -14.70
N CYS A 106 -1.30 -4.77 -15.77
CA CYS A 106 -2.01 -3.50 -15.87
C CYS A 106 -3.53 -3.68 -16.05
N ASP A 107 -3.95 -4.70 -16.77
CA ASP A 107 -5.37 -4.95 -17.05
C ASP A 107 -6.11 -5.44 -15.79
N HIS A 108 -5.46 -6.30 -14.98
CA HIS A 108 -6.11 -6.93 -13.84
C HIS A 108 -5.88 -6.19 -12.51
N PHE A 109 -4.78 -5.43 -12.36
CA PHE A 109 -4.43 -4.76 -11.11
C PHE A 109 -4.56 -3.23 -11.22
N PHE A 110 -5.57 -2.69 -10.53
CA PHE A 110 -5.87 -1.25 -10.52
C PHE A 110 -4.66 -0.41 -10.08
N ASP A 111 -3.99 -0.79 -9.03
CA ASP A 111 -2.92 0.00 -8.44
C ASP A 111 -1.62 -0.03 -9.26
N ILE A 112 -1.35 -1.11 -10.00
CA ILE A 112 -0.26 -1.16 -10.97
C ILE A 112 -0.53 -0.19 -12.12
N ARG A 113 -1.71 -0.27 -12.72
CA ARG A 113 -2.14 0.60 -13.82
C ARG A 113 -2.16 2.07 -13.41
N THR A 114 -2.57 2.36 -12.17
CA THR A 114 -2.79 3.73 -11.69
C THR A 114 -1.50 4.36 -11.13
N PHE A 115 -0.84 3.69 -10.20
CA PHE A 115 0.31 4.24 -9.48
C PHE A 115 1.66 3.71 -9.97
N GLY A 116 1.64 2.60 -10.68
CA GLY A 116 2.84 1.85 -11.03
C GLY A 116 3.31 0.93 -9.92
N ALA A 117 4.21 0.03 -10.26
CA ALA A 117 4.83 -0.90 -9.32
C ALA A 117 6.18 -1.42 -9.83
N VAL A 118 6.96 -1.98 -8.91
CA VAL A 118 8.14 -2.80 -9.22
C VAL A 118 7.80 -4.25 -8.89
N MET A 119 7.69 -5.07 -9.92
CA MET A 119 7.37 -6.49 -9.83
C MET A 119 8.67 -7.31 -9.75
N THR A 120 9.10 -7.61 -8.53
CA THR A 120 10.43 -8.18 -8.26
C THR A 120 10.66 -9.55 -8.89
N THR A 121 9.62 -10.36 -9.09
CA THR A 121 9.72 -11.66 -9.78
C THR A 121 10.20 -11.46 -11.22
N PHE A 122 9.64 -10.51 -11.94
CA PHE A 122 10.00 -10.23 -13.33
C PHE A 122 11.36 -9.55 -13.43
N VAL A 123 11.70 -8.66 -12.49
CA VAL A 123 13.05 -8.06 -12.38
C VAL A 123 14.12 -9.15 -12.21
N LYS A 124 13.90 -10.12 -11.30
CA LYS A 124 14.83 -11.26 -11.11
C LYS A 124 14.97 -12.14 -12.34
N ALA A 125 13.95 -12.23 -13.17
CA ALA A 125 13.99 -12.93 -14.46
C ALA A 125 14.60 -12.09 -15.58
N SER A 126 15.04 -10.87 -15.31
CA SER A 126 15.59 -9.91 -16.28
C SER A 126 14.58 -9.53 -17.37
N LEU A 127 13.32 -9.45 -17.01
CA LEU A 127 12.23 -8.98 -17.87
C LEU A 127 12.09 -7.46 -17.75
N ASN A 128 11.89 -6.77 -18.87
CA ASN A 128 11.73 -5.31 -18.89
C ASN A 128 10.40 -4.85 -18.32
N CYS A 129 9.40 -5.74 -18.30
CA CYS A 129 8.08 -5.48 -17.70
C CYS A 129 8.10 -5.40 -16.17
N GLY A 130 9.22 -5.70 -15.52
CA GLY A 130 9.30 -5.69 -14.04
C GLY A 130 9.13 -4.31 -13.40
N GLN A 131 9.10 -3.22 -14.19
CA GLN A 131 8.85 -1.87 -13.71
C GLN A 131 7.76 -1.21 -14.56
N VAL A 132 6.66 -0.81 -13.91
CA VAL A 132 5.58 -0.03 -14.50
C VAL A 132 5.52 1.34 -13.85
N ARG A 133 5.50 2.40 -14.66
CA ARG A 133 5.23 3.76 -14.20
C ARG A 133 3.76 4.07 -14.41
N GLY A 134 3.05 4.36 -13.32
CA GLY A 134 1.65 4.75 -13.39
C GLY A 134 1.46 6.23 -13.72
N PRO A 135 0.36 6.59 -14.38
CA PRO A 135 0.05 7.97 -14.75
C PRO A 135 -0.23 8.87 -13.54
N VAL A 136 -0.68 8.31 -12.41
CA VAL A 136 -1.08 9.07 -11.22
C VAL A 136 0.09 9.18 -10.25
N GLN A 137 0.54 10.40 -10.00
CA GLN A 137 1.55 10.72 -9.01
C GLN A 137 0.97 11.63 -7.95
N ILE A 138 1.16 11.27 -6.67
CA ILE A 138 0.66 12.02 -5.51
C ILE A 138 1.86 12.34 -4.64
N GLY A 139 1.99 13.60 -4.23
CA GLY A 139 2.99 14.03 -3.26
C GLY A 139 2.52 13.81 -1.82
N PHE A 140 3.37 14.20 -0.87
CA PHE A 140 2.97 14.24 0.53
C PHE A 140 1.91 15.31 0.75
N ALA A 141 0.89 15.02 1.57
CA ALA A 141 0.02 16.06 2.06
C ALA A 141 0.64 16.75 3.27
N ARG A 142 0.43 18.06 3.37
CA ARG A 142 0.83 18.90 4.50
C ARG A 142 -0.39 19.58 5.08
N SER A 143 -0.42 19.75 6.39
CA SER A 143 -1.45 20.61 7.00
C SER A 143 -1.25 22.07 6.60
N ILE A 144 -2.35 22.83 6.56
CA ILE A 144 -2.29 24.26 6.22
C ILE A 144 -1.65 25.04 7.36
N ASP A 145 -2.00 24.67 8.60
CA ASP A 145 -1.47 25.27 9.81
C ASP A 145 -0.65 24.24 10.60
N PRO A 146 0.28 24.67 11.48
CA PRO A 146 0.95 23.79 12.42
C PRO A 146 -0.04 23.00 13.27
N ILE A 147 0.27 21.72 13.51
CA ILE A 147 -0.58 20.86 14.33
C ILE A 147 0.03 20.62 15.71
N ILE A 148 -0.85 20.40 16.67
CA ILE A 148 -0.49 19.93 18.00
C ILE A 148 -1.17 18.58 18.21
N SER A 149 -0.37 17.53 18.33
CA SER A 149 -0.90 16.20 18.67
C SER A 149 -1.26 16.13 20.15
N GLN A 150 -2.36 15.43 20.45
CA GLN A 150 -2.79 15.14 21.82
C GLN A 150 -2.73 13.64 22.06
N GLU A 151 -2.29 13.26 23.25
CA GLU A 151 -2.38 11.88 23.71
C GLU A 151 -3.64 11.71 24.56
N VAL A 152 -4.50 10.80 24.14
CA VAL A 152 -5.76 10.49 24.83
C VAL A 152 -5.67 9.08 25.39
N THR A 153 -5.93 8.95 26.68
CA THR A 153 -6.06 7.66 27.34
C THR A 153 -7.40 7.04 26.99
N ILE A 154 -7.37 5.79 26.54
CA ILE A 154 -8.57 5.00 26.24
C ILE A 154 -8.59 3.77 27.13
N THR A 155 -9.79 3.37 27.54
CA THR A 155 -10.01 2.20 28.38
C THR A 155 -10.73 1.13 27.58
N ARG A 156 -10.18 -0.09 27.59
CA ARG A 156 -10.80 -1.28 27.01
C ARG A 156 -11.35 -2.15 28.12
N VAL A 157 -12.61 -2.49 28.04
CA VAL A 157 -13.29 -3.38 29.01
C VAL A 157 -12.89 -4.85 28.78
N ALA A 158 -12.57 -5.24 27.54
CA ALA A 158 -12.14 -6.59 27.21
C ALA A 158 -10.71 -6.86 27.69
N ILE A 159 -10.52 -7.96 28.39
CA ILE A 159 -9.24 -8.43 28.94
C ILE A 159 -8.71 -9.56 28.03
N THR A 160 -7.39 -9.66 27.87
CA THR A 160 -6.78 -10.53 26.85
C THR A 160 -6.65 -11.99 27.33
N THR A 161 -6.40 -12.23 28.64
CA THR A 161 -6.19 -13.58 29.19
C THR A 161 -6.99 -13.77 30.47
N GLU A 162 -7.34 -15.03 30.79
CA GLU A 162 -8.03 -15.38 32.04
C GLU A 162 -7.20 -14.99 33.27
N LYS A 163 -5.89 -15.10 33.21
CA LYS A 163 -4.98 -14.69 34.27
C LYS A 163 -5.00 -13.18 34.53
N ASP A 164 -5.08 -12.37 33.48
CA ASP A 164 -5.19 -10.92 33.63
C ASP A 164 -6.57 -10.51 34.18
N ALA A 165 -7.61 -11.34 33.96
CA ALA A 165 -8.97 -11.10 34.47
C ALA A 165 -9.07 -11.24 35.99
N GLU A 166 -8.15 -11.98 36.64
CA GLU A 166 -8.10 -12.09 38.09
C GLU A 166 -7.56 -10.82 38.76
N ASP A 167 -6.66 -10.11 38.08
CA ASP A 167 -5.94 -8.95 38.63
C ASP A 167 -6.42 -7.58 38.11
N LYS A 168 -7.11 -7.52 36.97
CA LYS A 168 -7.47 -6.28 36.27
C LYS A 168 -8.87 -6.33 35.68
N ASN A 169 -9.66 -5.29 35.98
CA ASN A 169 -11.01 -5.13 35.40
C ASN A 169 -11.01 -4.41 34.04
N THR A 170 -9.92 -3.73 33.67
CA THR A 170 -9.83 -2.91 32.47
C THR A 170 -8.40 -2.83 31.98
N GLU A 171 -8.22 -2.67 30.67
CA GLU A 171 -6.92 -2.40 30.07
C GLU A 171 -6.87 -0.96 29.56
N ILE A 172 -5.80 -0.25 29.94
CA ILE A 172 -5.60 1.16 29.58
C ILE A 172 -4.66 1.21 28.39
N GLY A 173 -5.09 1.88 27.31
CA GLY A 173 -4.29 2.20 26.16
C GLY A 173 -4.15 3.71 25.95
N ARG A 174 -3.23 4.10 25.09
CA ARG A 174 -3.04 5.50 24.68
C ARG A 174 -3.21 5.63 23.18
N LYS A 175 -3.81 6.73 22.74
CA LYS A 175 -4.01 7.06 21.34
C LYS A 175 -3.56 8.48 21.09
N SER A 176 -2.65 8.68 20.15
CA SER A 176 -2.25 10.01 19.72
C SER A 176 -3.13 10.47 18.56
N ILE A 177 -3.70 11.64 18.69
CA ILE A 177 -4.63 12.24 17.73
C ILE A 177 -4.23 13.66 17.38
N VAL A 178 -4.67 14.13 16.22
CA VAL A 178 -4.79 15.52 15.84
C VAL A 178 -6.23 15.95 16.15
N PRO A 179 -6.49 16.94 16.99
CA PRO A 179 -7.84 17.39 17.29
C PRO A 179 -8.58 17.87 16.05
N TYR A 180 -7.94 18.77 15.30
CA TYR A 180 -8.39 19.19 13.98
C TYR A 180 -7.21 19.69 13.13
N ALA A 181 -7.21 19.36 11.85
CA ALA A 181 -6.32 19.97 10.87
C ALA A 181 -6.86 19.83 9.45
N LEU A 182 -6.67 20.85 8.63
CA LEU A 182 -6.92 20.82 7.20
C LEU A 182 -5.62 20.49 6.47
N TYR A 183 -5.64 19.43 5.62
CA TYR A 183 -4.49 18.98 4.84
C TYR A 183 -4.69 19.23 3.34
N ARG A 184 -3.62 19.71 2.69
CA ARG A 184 -3.52 19.84 1.24
C ARG A 184 -2.61 18.77 0.67
N ALA A 185 -3.14 17.96 -0.24
CA ALA A 185 -2.38 17.04 -1.07
C ALA A 185 -2.34 17.55 -2.50
N GLU A 186 -1.20 17.41 -3.15
CA GLU A 186 -1.03 17.76 -4.56
C GLU A 186 -0.65 16.51 -5.34
N GLY A 187 -1.14 16.40 -6.56
CA GLY A 187 -0.82 15.31 -7.46
C GLY A 187 -1.06 15.71 -8.90
N PHE A 188 -0.60 14.88 -9.82
CA PHE A 188 -0.85 15.06 -11.25
C PHE A 188 -1.14 13.72 -11.91
N ILE A 189 -1.84 13.79 -13.04
CA ILE A 189 -2.13 12.67 -13.92
C ILE A 189 -1.46 12.95 -15.25
N SER A 190 -0.53 12.07 -15.65
CA SER A 190 0.12 12.14 -16.96
C SER A 190 -0.66 11.29 -17.95
N ALA A 191 -0.97 11.85 -19.12
CA ALA A 191 -1.71 11.16 -20.19
C ALA A 191 -0.80 10.34 -21.13
N ASN A 192 0.45 10.07 -20.74
CA ASN A 192 1.43 9.34 -21.55
C ASN A 192 1.22 7.84 -21.50
#